data_304393c8150f61566ec99a79129aba9a
#
_entry.id   304393c8150f61566ec99a79129aba9a
#
_cell.length_a   1.000
_cell.length_b   1.000
_cell.length_c   1.000
_cell.angle_alpha   90.00
_cell.angle_beta   90.00
_cell.angle_gamma   90.00
#
_symmetry.space_group_name_H-M   'P 1'
#
loop_
_entity.id
_entity.type
_entity.pdbx_description
1 polymer ?
#
loop_
_entity_poly.entity_id
_entity_poly.type
_entity_poly.pdbx_seq_one_letter_code
_entity_poly.pdbx_strand_id
1 'polypeptide(L)'
;SLLGEEEIALKDYCELLDAGLEEAKVGVIPPSLDQVMIGDVERTRIKNIKALFFVGANDTLLPGNTGVGGLLSECDREQFQKKEISLSPGAKEKIYIQKFYLYLNLTKPTKFLFLSWAKVSGEGKSLRPSYLIQELMRLFPDLKPVDEEEKSWQQCEMTRRTGILRLAEGLREKEQGLDAQWKELYTWFAGDEKSRSVVEKLLRAGFYKKEAGMLGSQMAEKLYLDPERVSVTRLEKFASCAYAHFLSYGLRLSDRETYGFEAMDLGNIAHQALEHFARKAEEEKLDWVTMPEERRTELIDESVESSVLDYGNTVLFSSARNEYMIYRIKRLIRRSVWALTRQMEQGDFKPAGYEFKFGSGKIDRIDTCEDENRVYVKVTDYKTGRKVFDITSFYHGLQLQLPVYLNAALEAEGKRYPGKEIVPAGIFYYRIQDPIVAREKTDKKTEESILKELKLDGLVNGEEEVIEHLEANLTGSSLYYPLRRNQNGLLGSASKALPQEKFETVLAYTRSKQKELKAEMYEGEVSALPYLLGEDTGCDF
;
A
#
# COMPACT_ATOMS: atom_id res chain seq x y z
N SER A 1 3.02 32.06 -11.30
CA SER A 1 2.08 31.70 -10.26
C SER A 1 1.22 30.53 -10.78
N LEU A 2 1.12 29.45 -10.01
CA LEU A 2 0.36 28.26 -10.42
C LEU A 2 -1.16 28.47 -10.27
N LEU A 3 -1.57 29.31 -9.35
CA LEU A 3 -2.98 29.58 -9.06
C LEU A 3 -3.54 30.85 -9.71
N GLY A 4 -2.69 31.61 -10.42
CA GLY A 4 -3.12 32.76 -11.18
C GLY A 4 -3.92 33.79 -10.36
N GLU A 5 -5.13 34.07 -10.83
CA GLU A 5 -6.09 34.96 -10.20
C GLU A 5 -7.27 34.21 -9.53
N GLU A 6 -7.10 32.90 -9.24
CA GLU A 6 -8.16 32.14 -8.58
C GLU A 6 -8.38 32.60 -7.14
N GLU A 7 -9.64 32.84 -6.78
CA GLU A 7 -10.05 33.13 -5.41
C GLU A 7 -10.12 31.83 -4.62
N ILE A 8 -9.28 31.69 -3.61
CA ILE A 8 -9.26 30.55 -2.71
C ILE A 8 -9.62 30.98 -1.28
N ALA A 9 -10.15 30.05 -0.48
CA ALA A 9 -10.45 30.35 0.92
C ALA A 9 -9.16 30.64 1.69
N LEU A 10 -9.24 31.55 2.67
CA LEU A 10 -8.08 31.94 3.49
C LEU A 10 -7.41 30.74 4.17
N LYS A 11 -8.20 29.75 4.58
CA LYS A 11 -7.71 28.50 5.18
C LYS A 11 -6.82 27.73 4.21
N ASP A 12 -7.30 27.52 2.99
CA ASP A 12 -6.58 26.79 1.95
C ASP A 12 -5.30 27.53 1.53
N TYR A 13 -5.36 28.86 1.49
CA TYR A 13 -4.19 29.70 1.25
C TYR A 13 -3.12 29.52 2.35
N CYS A 14 -3.51 29.50 3.62
CA CYS A 14 -2.58 29.29 4.73
C CYS A 14 -1.95 27.89 4.66
N GLU A 15 -2.73 26.85 4.37
CA GLU A 15 -2.24 25.47 4.22
C GLU A 15 -1.26 25.34 3.06
N LEU A 16 -1.54 25.96 1.92
CA LEU A 16 -0.63 26.04 0.77
C LEU A 16 0.66 26.80 1.07
N LEU A 17 0.54 27.90 1.83
CA LEU A 17 1.70 28.70 2.23
C LEU A 17 2.59 27.91 3.19
N ASP A 18 2.02 27.24 4.18
CA ASP A 18 2.76 26.43 5.13
C ASP A 18 3.46 25.26 4.44
N ALA A 19 2.77 24.54 3.55
CA ALA A 19 3.37 23.47 2.74
C ALA A 19 4.52 23.99 1.86
N GLY A 20 4.35 25.16 1.25
CA GLY A 20 5.41 25.81 0.45
C GLY A 20 6.61 26.25 1.27
N LEU A 21 6.40 26.77 2.48
CA LEU A 21 7.47 27.18 3.38
C LEU A 21 8.25 26.01 3.94
N GLU A 22 7.61 24.86 4.17
CA GLU A 22 8.32 23.64 4.62
C GLU A 22 9.22 23.03 3.55
N GLU A 23 8.84 23.11 2.29
CA GLU A 23 9.70 22.68 1.17
C GLU A 23 10.85 23.68 0.91
N ALA A 24 10.78 24.90 1.44
CA ALA A 24 11.80 25.91 1.25
C ALA A 24 13.09 25.53 2.02
N LYS A 25 14.04 24.95 1.33
CA LYS A 25 15.36 24.62 1.89
C LYS A 25 16.25 25.86 1.90
N VAL A 26 16.49 26.41 3.08
CA VAL A 26 17.48 27.48 3.27
C VAL A 26 18.86 26.86 3.41
N GLY A 27 19.74 27.13 2.45
CA GLY A 27 21.16 26.77 2.56
C GLY A 27 21.83 27.58 3.66
N VAL A 28 22.19 26.92 4.77
CA VAL A 28 22.98 27.55 5.82
C VAL A 28 24.42 27.63 5.37
N ILE A 29 25.01 28.82 5.34
CA ILE A 29 26.44 29.02 5.09
C ILE A 29 27.22 28.40 6.26
N PRO A 30 28.15 27.46 6.04
CA PRO A 30 28.93 26.86 7.11
C PRO A 30 29.84 27.91 7.77
N PRO A 31 29.69 28.18 9.06
CA PRO A 31 30.23 29.38 9.65
C PRO A 31 31.59 29.22 10.32
N SER A 32 32.21 28.05 10.42
CA SER A 32 33.46 27.94 11.14
C SER A 32 34.45 26.91 10.60
N LEU A 33 35.74 27.18 10.84
CA LEU A 33 36.88 26.34 10.44
C LEU A 33 37.03 25.06 11.30
N ASP A 34 36.34 24.98 12.42
CA ASP A 34 36.46 23.88 13.40
C ASP A 34 35.17 23.03 13.43
N GLN A 35 34.75 22.58 12.25
CA GLN A 35 33.53 21.73 12.09
C GLN A 35 33.80 20.52 11.22
N VAL A 36 33.07 19.42 11.52
CA VAL A 36 33.00 18.26 10.66
C VAL A 36 31.94 18.53 9.60
N MET A 37 32.35 18.43 8.34
CA MET A 37 31.40 18.57 7.20
C MET A 37 30.70 17.22 6.96
N ILE A 38 29.38 17.24 6.96
CA ILE A 38 28.53 16.10 6.59
C ILE A 38 27.78 16.45 5.32
N GLY A 39 27.75 15.54 4.36
CA GLY A 39 27.05 15.76 3.11
C GLY A 39 26.91 14.50 2.26
N ASP A 40 26.17 14.60 1.17
CA ASP A 40 26.00 13.51 0.20
C ASP A 40 27.04 13.57 -0.94
N VAL A 41 27.16 12.45 -1.66
CA VAL A 41 28.17 12.28 -2.72
C VAL A 41 27.97 13.24 -3.89
N GLU A 42 26.73 13.57 -4.22
CA GLU A 42 26.40 14.33 -5.43
C GLU A 42 26.46 15.85 -5.22
N ARG A 43 26.05 16.32 -4.03
CA ARG A 43 25.87 17.74 -3.75
C ARG A 43 27.06 18.37 -3.02
N THR A 44 27.82 17.55 -2.26
CA THR A 44 28.90 18.07 -1.45
C THR A 44 30.16 18.32 -2.26
N ARG A 45 30.71 19.53 -2.16
CA ARG A 45 31.97 19.93 -2.79
C ARG A 45 33.03 20.12 -1.72
N ILE A 46 33.84 19.07 -1.54
CA ILE A 46 34.87 19.00 -0.51
C ILE A 46 36.18 19.61 -1.05
N LYS A 47 36.84 20.44 -0.23
CA LYS A 47 38.17 20.99 -0.54
C LYS A 47 39.05 20.92 0.73
N ASN A 48 40.34 20.59 0.55
CA ASN A 48 41.39 20.67 1.60
C ASN A 48 41.04 19.88 2.88
N ILE A 49 40.50 18.66 2.75
CA ILE A 49 40.22 17.80 3.89
C ILE A 49 41.39 16.86 4.18
N LYS A 50 41.64 16.58 5.46
CA LYS A 50 42.67 15.63 5.91
C LYS A 50 42.15 14.20 5.92
N ALA A 51 40.90 14.00 6.35
CA ALA A 51 40.25 12.70 6.47
C ALA A 51 38.86 12.71 5.89
N LEU A 52 38.48 11.64 5.18
CA LEU A 52 37.15 11.39 4.69
C LEU A 52 36.62 10.08 5.27
N PHE A 53 35.47 10.12 5.92
CA PHE A 53 34.71 8.96 6.35
C PHE A 53 33.54 8.77 5.35
N PHE A 54 33.70 7.80 4.47
CA PHE A 54 32.69 7.46 3.47
C PHE A 54 31.85 6.30 4.00
N VAL A 55 30.61 6.60 4.41
CA VAL A 55 29.72 5.66 5.06
C VAL A 55 28.64 5.15 4.10
N GLY A 56 28.19 3.90 4.28
CA GLY A 56 27.12 3.31 3.47
C GLY A 56 27.57 2.86 2.07
N ALA A 57 28.79 2.34 1.93
CA ALA A 57 29.31 1.84 0.65
C ALA A 57 28.69 0.48 0.27
N ASN A 58 27.35 0.40 0.21
CA ASN A 58 26.57 -0.78 -0.15
C ASN A 58 26.15 -0.75 -1.62
N ASP A 59 25.90 -1.93 -2.21
CA ASP A 59 25.49 -2.10 -3.62
C ASP A 59 24.12 -1.51 -3.94
N THR A 60 23.25 -1.38 -2.93
CA THR A 60 21.93 -0.74 -3.06
C THR A 60 22.01 0.79 -3.14
N LEU A 61 23.11 1.37 -2.68
CA LEU A 61 23.32 2.82 -2.65
C LEU A 61 24.35 3.29 -3.69
N LEU A 62 25.28 2.42 -4.08
CA LEU A 62 26.37 2.73 -5.00
C LEU A 62 26.64 1.59 -6.02
N PRO A 63 26.22 1.74 -7.28
CA PRO A 63 25.49 2.87 -7.84
C PRO A 63 24.09 2.95 -7.26
N GLY A 64 23.60 4.15 -6.98
CA GLY A 64 22.23 4.36 -6.53
C GLY A 64 21.23 3.86 -7.54
N ASN A 65 20.03 3.56 -7.10
CA ASN A 65 18.95 3.09 -7.95
C ASN A 65 18.64 4.15 -9.02
N THR A 66 18.98 3.86 -10.27
CA THR A 66 18.83 4.78 -11.39
C THR A 66 17.38 4.85 -11.92
N GLY A 67 16.43 4.19 -11.22
CA GLY A 67 15.00 4.22 -11.56
C GLY A 67 14.76 3.58 -12.94
N VAL A 68 14.78 2.25 -13.01
CA VAL A 68 14.31 1.52 -14.19
C VAL A 68 12.78 1.59 -14.19
N GLY A 69 12.20 2.38 -15.10
CA GLY A 69 10.74 2.46 -15.23
C GLY A 69 10.19 3.84 -15.55
N GLY A 70 10.84 4.62 -16.40
CA GLY A 70 10.24 5.82 -17.00
C GLY A 70 9.34 5.50 -18.18
N LEU A 71 8.51 6.47 -18.61
CA LEU A 71 7.68 6.38 -19.82
C LEU A 71 8.50 6.20 -21.11
N LEU A 72 9.80 6.57 -21.08
CA LEU A 72 10.72 6.51 -22.20
C LEU A 72 11.78 5.45 -21.93
N SER A 73 11.93 4.50 -22.85
CA SER A 73 13.03 3.55 -22.85
C SER A 73 14.36 4.21 -23.25
N GLU A 74 15.48 3.53 -23.02
CA GLU A 74 16.79 4.01 -23.51
C GLU A 74 16.84 4.13 -25.04
N CYS A 75 16.14 3.25 -25.77
CA CYS A 75 16.02 3.34 -27.22
C CYS A 75 15.25 4.60 -27.67
N ASP A 76 14.19 4.96 -26.95
CA ASP A 76 13.46 6.19 -27.24
C ASP A 76 14.32 7.42 -26.99
N ARG A 77 15.12 7.42 -25.92
CA ARG A 77 16.08 8.47 -25.59
C ARG A 77 17.14 8.66 -26.67
N GLU A 78 17.68 7.55 -27.21
CA GLU A 78 18.63 7.62 -28.33
C GLU A 78 17.99 8.20 -29.59
N GLN A 79 16.72 7.93 -29.86
CA GLN A 79 16.01 8.52 -30.99
C GLN A 79 15.77 10.03 -30.81
N PHE A 80 15.43 10.47 -29.61
CA PHE A 80 15.30 11.89 -29.29
C PHE A 80 16.64 12.62 -29.43
N GLN A 81 17.72 12.00 -28.94
CA GLN A 81 19.05 12.57 -29.06
C GLN A 81 19.49 12.74 -30.54
N LYS A 82 19.15 11.76 -31.42
CA LYS A 82 19.38 11.89 -32.88
C LYS A 82 18.61 13.07 -33.49
N LYS A 83 17.54 13.50 -32.88
CA LYS A 83 16.73 14.66 -33.30
C LYS A 83 17.11 15.94 -32.56
N GLU A 84 18.27 15.96 -31.89
CA GLU A 84 18.78 17.09 -31.10
C GLU A 84 17.86 17.54 -29.95
N ILE A 85 16.97 16.65 -29.50
CA ILE A 85 16.10 16.90 -28.35
C ILE A 85 16.84 16.44 -27.09
N SER A 86 17.23 17.39 -26.24
CA SER A 86 17.91 17.10 -24.99
C SER A 86 16.91 16.67 -23.91
N LEU A 87 17.12 15.48 -23.34
CA LEU A 87 16.36 14.96 -22.21
C LEU A 87 17.23 14.90 -20.95
N SER A 88 16.57 14.75 -19.79
CA SER A 88 17.30 14.49 -18.54
C SER A 88 18.16 13.21 -18.67
N PRO A 89 19.30 13.09 -17.95
CA PRO A 89 20.20 11.94 -18.05
C PRO A 89 19.49 10.59 -17.88
N GLY A 90 19.76 9.65 -18.78
CA GLY A 90 19.29 8.29 -18.72
C GLY A 90 19.99 7.47 -17.62
N ALA A 91 19.58 6.22 -17.42
CA ALA A 91 20.16 5.36 -16.39
C ALA A 91 21.67 5.16 -16.57
N LYS A 92 22.12 4.95 -17.82
CA LYS A 92 23.54 4.78 -18.16
C LYS A 92 24.35 6.05 -17.85
N GLU A 93 23.85 7.22 -18.23
CA GLU A 93 24.52 8.49 -17.98
C GLU A 93 24.58 8.81 -16.47
N LYS A 94 23.52 8.53 -15.74
CA LYS A 94 23.49 8.67 -14.27
C LYS A 94 24.57 7.85 -13.58
N ILE A 95 24.80 6.61 -14.02
CA ILE A 95 25.88 5.76 -13.49
C ILE A 95 27.25 6.41 -13.73
N TYR A 96 27.52 6.99 -14.91
CA TYR A 96 28.77 7.68 -15.17
C TYR A 96 28.92 8.96 -14.33
N ILE A 97 27.84 9.71 -14.16
CA ILE A 97 27.82 10.89 -13.30
C ILE A 97 28.14 10.51 -11.85
N GLN A 98 27.54 9.45 -11.33
CA GLN A 98 27.82 8.94 -10.00
C GLN A 98 29.27 8.48 -9.85
N LYS A 99 29.82 7.75 -10.82
CA LYS A 99 31.24 7.37 -10.81
C LYS A 99 32.16 8.59 -10.79
N PHE A 100 31.81 9.63 -11.51
CA PHE A 100 32.56 10.87 -11.50
C PHE A 100 32.51 11.58 -10.14
N TYR A 101 31.34 11.64 -9.51
CA TYR A 101 31.24 12.19 -8.16
C TYR A 101 31.98 11.34 -7.11
N LEU A 102 31.95 10.03 -7.22
CA LEU A 102 32.76 9.15 -6.36
C LEU A 102 34.26 9.46 -6.52
N TYR A 103 34.76 9.54 -7.76
CA TYR A 103 36.13 9.92 -8.02
C TYR A 103 36.47 11.29 -7.40
N LEU A 104 35.63 12.29 -7.60
CA LEU A 104 35.83 13.62 -7.04
C LEU A 104 35.92 13.61 -5.51
N ASN A 105 35.11 12.81 -4.82
CA ASN A 105 35.10 12.76 -3.37
C ASN A 105 36.25 11.92 -2.81
N LEU A 106 36.48 10.74 -3.35
CA LEU A 106 37.49 9.80 -2.84
C LEU A 106 38.94 10.28 -3.05
N THR A 107 39.16 11.15 -4.04
CA THR A 107 40.51 11.71 -4.31
C THR A 107 40.82 13.01 -3.55
N LYS A 108 39.91 13.50 -2.70
CA LYS A 108 40.10 14.75 -1.97
C LYS A 108 40.84 14.63 -0.63
N PRO A 109 40.71 13.54 0.16
CA PRO A 109 41.42 13.44 1.42
C PRO A 109 42.91 13.38 1.20
N THR A 110 43.68 14.09 2.04
CA THR A 110 45.13 14.19 1.91
C THR A 110 45.88 13.23 2.81
N LYS A 111 45.24 12.67 3.84
CA LYS A 111 45.87 11.76 4.80
C LYS A 111 45.14 10.44 4.99
N PHE A 112 43.80 10.47 5.21
CA PHE A 112 43.07 9.30 5.62
C PHE A 112 41.76 9.18 4.82
N LEU A 113 41.47 7.95 4.36
CA LEU A 113 40.21 7.56 3.73
C LEU A 113 39.68 6.33 4.47
N PHE A 114 38.52 6.46 5.05
CA PHE A 114 37.79 5.38 5.71
C PHE A 114 36.51 5.08 4.93
N LEU A 115 36.30 3.81 4.58
CA LEU A 115 35.06 3.35 3.94
C LEU A 115 34.39 2.34 4.85
N SER A 116 33.08 2.45 4.98
CA SER A 116 32.31 1.46 5.72
C SER A 116 31.02 1.09 4.98
N TRP A 117 30.57 -0.14 5.19
CA TRP A 117 29.31 -0.65 4.68
C TRP A 117 28.64 -1.51 5.74
N ALA A 118 27.32 -1.64 5.66
CA ALA A 118 26.54 -2.51 6.51
C ALA A 118 26.41 -3.91 5.90
N LYS A 119 26.41 -4.95 6.71
CA LYS A 119 26.10 -6.34 6.30
C LYS A 119 24.60 -6.61 6.31
N VAL A 120 23.86 -5.88 7.14
CA VAL A 120 22.43 -6.06 7.36
C VAL A 120 21.76 -4.69 7.42
N SER A 121 20.56 -4.58 6.83
CA SER A 121 19.74 -3.37 6.91
C SER A 121 19.05 -3.27 8.29
N GLY A 122 18.46 -2.11 8.60
CA GLY A 122 17.63 -1.93 9.80
C GLY A 122 16.43 -2.88 9.88
N GLU A 123 15.99 -3.44 8.73
CA GLU A 123 14.91 -4.42 8.60
C GLU A 123 15.41 -5.88 8.66
N GLY A 124 16.70 -6.11 8.92
CA GLY A 124 17.28 -7.46 8.99
C GLY A 124 17.65 -8.09 7.63
N LYS A 125 17.51 -7.37 6.51
CA LYS A 125 17.87 -7.88 5.18
C LYS A 125 19.38 -7.84 4.98
N SER A 126 19.95 -8.92 4.40
CA SER A 126 21.37 -8.98 4.07
C SER A 126 21.73 -7.94 3.01
N LEU A 127 22.79 -7.17 3.26
CA LEU A 127 23.35 -6.17 2.36
C LEU A 127 24.73 -6.59 1.86
N ARG A 128 25.05 -6.19 0.63
CA ARG A 128 26.37 -6.46 0.02
C ARG A 128 27.19 -5.18 -0.10
N PRO A 129 28.53 -5.29 -0.03
CA PRO A 129 29.38 -4.14 -0.31
C PRO A 129 29.26 -3.73 -1.79
N SER A 130 29.38 -2.42 -2.04
CA SER A 130 29.44 -1.88 -3.40
C SER A 130 30.65 -2.42 -4.18
N TYR A 131 30.54 -2.46 -5.50
CA TYR A 131 31.65 -2.76 -6.41
C TYR A 131 32.90 -1.92 -6.12
N LEU A 132 32.73 -0.71 -5.61
CA LEU A 132 33.80 0.21 -5.22
C LEU A 132 34.79 -0.45 -4.24
N ILE A 133 34.30 -1.23 -3.29
CA ILE A 133 35.13 -1.93 -2.31
C ILE A 133 36.02 -2.95 -2.99
N GLN A 134 35.49 -3.72 -3.95
CA GLN A 134 36.27 -4.70 -4.71
C GLN A 134 37.34 -4.04 -5.57
N GLU A 135 37.01 -2.92 -6.22
CA GLU A 135 37.99 -2.16 -7.02
C GLU A 135 39.12 -1.58 -6.16
N LEU A 136 38.79 -1.07 -4.97
CA LEU A 136 39.82 -0.58 -4.04
C LEU A 136 40.71 -1.69 -3.50
N MET A 137 40.17 -2.85 -3.17
CA MET A 137 40.96 -4.01 -2.76
C MET A 137 41.84 -4.54 -3.90
N ARG A 138 41.42 -4.39 -5.16
CA ARG A 138 42.27 -4.72 -6.33
C ARG A 138 43.40 -3.72 -6.52
N LEU A 139 43.14 -2.44 -6.28
CA LEU A 139 44.18 -1.38 -6.36
C LEU A 139 45.17 -1.43 -5.20
N PHE A 140 44.69 -1.84 -4.03
CA PHE A 140 45.45 -1.93 -2.80
C PHE A 140 45.35 -3.34 -2.20
N PRO A 141 46.17 -4.31 -2.67
CA PRO A 141 46.04 -5.72 -2.27
C PRO A 141 46.25 -5.99 -0.76
N ASP A 142 46.94 -5.11 -0.07
CA ASP A 142 47.17 -5.21 1.37
C ASP A 142 45.99 -4.71 2.21
N LEU A 143 44.99 -4.09 1.56
CA LEU A 143 43.79 -3.59 2.21
C LEU A 143 42.87 -4.76 2.61
N LYS A 144 42.63 -4.91 3.92
CA LYS A 144 41.68 -5.92 4.43
C LYS A 144 40.51 -5.25 5.11
N PRO A 145 39.30 -5.69 4.84
CA PRO A 145 38.12 -5.23 5.58
C PRO A 145 38.21 -5.70 7.03
N VAL A 146 37.84 -4.84 7.95
CA VAL A 146 37.76 -5.13 9.38
C VAL A 146 36.28 -5.26 9.74
N ASP A 147 35.93 -6.38 10.34
CA ASP A 147 34.58 -6.57 10.89
C ASP A 147 34.52 -5.93 12.29
N GLU A 148 33.70 -4.92 12.44
CA GLU A 148 33.56 -4.22 13.72
C GLU A 148 32.84 -5.10 14.78
N GLU A 149 32.01 -6.06 14.35
CA GLU A 149 31.30 -6.99 15.23
C GLU A 149 32.24 -8.08 15.81
N GLU A 150 33.29 -8.43 15.05
CA GLU A 150 34.29 -9.40 15.50
C GLU A 150 35.34 -8.81 16.46
N LYS A 151 35.37 -7.49 16.66
CA LYS A 151 36.27 -6.85 17.61
C LYS A 151 35.92 -7.25 19.03
N SER A 152 36.89 -7.84 19.73
CA SER A 152 36.73 -8.11 21.17
C SER A 152 36.58 -6.80 21.95
N TRP A 153 35.89 -6.83 23.06
CA TRP A 153 35.75 -5.69 23.98
C TRP A 153 37.08 -5.03 24.36
N GLN A 154 38.13 -5.83 24.44
CA GLN A 154 39.49 -5.37 24.77
C GLN A 154 40.12 -4.52 23.68
N GLN A 155 39.64 -4.62 22.44
CA GLN A 155 40.11 -3.85 21.27
C GLN A 155 39.33 -2.55 21.05
N CYS A 156 38.28 -2.32 21.83
CA CYS A 156 37.44 -1.13 21.70
C CYS A 156 37.91 -0.06 22.70
N GLU A 157 38.25 1.13 22.20
CA GLU A 157 38.40 2.30 23.07
C GLU A 157 37.08 2.65 23.72
N MET A 158 37.03 2.58 25.06
CA MET A 158 35.80 2.74 25.79
C MET A 158 35.69 4.12 26.41
N THR A 159 34.79 4.93 25.93
CA THR A 159 34.36 6.17 26.57
C THR A 159 33.10 5.90 27.40
N ARG A 160 32.73 6.83 28.29
CA ARG A 160 31.43 6.70 29.01
C ARG A 160 30.25 6.46 28.04
N ARG A 161 30.20 7.19 26.93
CA ARG A 161 29.13 7.06 25.94
C ARG A 161 29.11 5.69 25.28
N THR A 162 30.25 5.21 24.81
CA THR A 162 30.36 3.88 24.19
C THR A 162 30.10 2.76 25.17
N GLY A 163 30.54 2.89 26.44
CA GLY A 163 30.23 1.91 27.48
C GLY A 163 28.74 1.81 27.81
N ILE A 164 28.03 2.93 27.87
CA ILE A 164 26.58 2.92 28.05
C ILE A 164 25.86 2.26 26.86
N LEU A 165 26.31 2.50 25.62
CA LEU A 165 25.79 1.82 24.44
C LEU A 165 26.00 0.31 24.51
N ARG A 166 27.18 -0.15 24.93
CA ARG A 166 27.47 -1.59 25.15
C ARG A 166 26.59 -2.22 26.23
N LEU A 167 26.31 -1.48 27.32
CA LEU A 167 25.31 -1.96 28.30
C LEU A 167 23.93 -2.14 27.70
N ALA A 168 23.50 -1.21 26.85
CA ALA A 168 22.22 -1.28 26.17
C ALA A 168 22.14 -2.47 25.19
N GLU A 169 23.23 -2.70 24.42
CA GLU A 169 23.34 -3.84 23.49
C GLU A 169 23.24 -5.19 24.24
N GLY A 170 23.99 -5.37 25.33
CA GLY A 170 23.93 -6.59 26.13
C GLY A 170 22.56 -6.82 26.77
N LEU A 171 21.84 -5.76 27.16
CA LEU A 171 20.44 -5.89 27.63
C LEU A 171 19.48 -6.32 26.53
N ARG A 172 19.74 -6.00 25.29
CA ARG A 172 18.96 -6.47 24.13
C ARG A 172 19.09 -7.98 23.94
N GLU A 173 20.28 -8.54 24.20
CA GLU A 173 20.61 -9.95 24.05
C GLU A 173 20.46 -10.77 25.35
N LYS A 174 19.87 -10.21 26.39
CA LYS A 174 19.77 -10.80 27.74
C LYS A 174 19.22 -12.23 27.80
N GLU A 175 18.41 -12.64 26.82
CA GLU A 175 17.84 -13.99 26.75
C GLU A 175 18.89 -15.05 26.47
N GLN A 176 20.01 -14.67 25.82
CA GLN A 176 21.18 -15.52 25.59
C GLN A 176 22.11 -15.60 26.81
N GLY A 177 21.84 -14.79 27.82
CA GLY A 177 22.64 -14.65 29.04
C GLY A 177 23.61 -13.48 28.97
N LEU A 178 23.75 -12.76 30.09
CA LEU A 178 24.71 -11.65 30.23
C LEU A 178 26.11 -12.20 30.53
N ASP A 179 27.09 -11.82 29.71
CA ASP A 179 28.47 -12.24 29.86
C ASP A 179 29.17 -11.61 31.09
N ALA A 180 30.34 -12.11 31.42
CA ALA A 180 31.10 -11.59 32.56
C ALA A 180 31.55 -10.15 32.36
N GLN A 181 31.93 -9.78 31.13
CA GLN A 181 32.42 -8.44 30.79
C GLN A 181 31.29 -7.41 30.90
N TRP A 182 30.07 -7.81 30.51
CA TRP A 182 28.88 -6.97 30.68
C TRP A 182 28.61 -6.69 32.17
N LYS A 183 28.73 -7.72 33.01
CA LYS A 183 28.53 -7.59 34.47
C LYS A 183 29.57 -6.68 35.12
N GLU A 184 30.83 -6.76 34.70
CA GLU A 184 31.89 -5.87 35.15
C GLU A 184 31.61 -4.42 34.75
N LEU A 185 31.26 -4.21 33.48
CA LEU A 185 30.91 -2.89 32.96
C LEU A 185 29.69 -2.31 33.69
N TYR A 186 28.67 -3.11 33.93
CA TYR A 186 27.50 -2.73 34.72
C TYR A 186 27.91 -2.30 36.14
N THR A 187 28.74 -3.10 36.81
CA THR A 187 29.20 -2.80 38.19
C THR A 187 29.92 -1.47 38.25
N TRP A 188 30.79 -1.21 37.27
CA TRP A 188 31.51 0.05 37.17
C TRP A 188 30.53 1.23 36.98
N PHE A 189 29.60 1.18 36.05
CA PHE A 189 28.65 2.25 35.80
C PHE A 189 27.62 2.44 36.92
N ALA A 190 27.21 1.38 37.59
CA ALA A 190 26.33 1.45 38.75
C ALA A 190 26.98 2.10 39.96
N GLY A 191 28.30 1.98 40.09
CA GLY A 191 29.12 2.67 41.10
C GLY A 191 29.42 4.13 40.77
N ASP A 192 29.33 4.55 39.51
CA ASP A 192 29.60 5.92 39.08
C ASP A 192 28.37 6.82 39.25
N GLU A 193 28.47 7.80 40.14
CA GLU A 193 27.41 8.70 40.52
C GLU A 193 26.77 9.45 39.33
N LYS A 194 27.61 9.80 38.33
CA LYS A 194 27.17 10.53 37.12
C LYS A 194 26.37 9.65 36.14
N SER A 195 26.59 8.35 36.13
CA SER A 195 25.99 7.42 35.17
C SER A 195 24.83 6.60 35.76
N ARG A 196 24.71 6.54 37.08
CA ARG A 196 23.71 5.73 37.81
C ARG A 196 22.30 5.92 37.28
N SER A 197 21.83 7.15 37.10
CA SER A 197 20.47 7.44 36.65
C SER A 197 20.22 6.94 35.22
N VAL A 198 21.24 6.94 34.37
CA VAL A 198 21.13 6.41 32.98
C VAL A 198 21.06 4.89 33.01
N VAL A 199 21.91 4.24 33.85
CA VAL A 199 21.90 2.78 34.02
C VAL A 199 20.54 2.30 34.57
N GLU A 200 19.99 2.98 35.55
CA GLU A 200 18.65 2.67 36.10
C GLU A 200 17.57 2.75 35.01
N LYS A 201 17.62 3.77 34.14
CA LYS A 201 16.70 3.90 33.02
C LYS A 201 16.87 2.76 32.01
N LEU A 202 18.13 2.41 31.68
CA LEU A 202 18.42 1.28 30.79
C LEU A 202 17.89 -0.05 31.34
N LEU A 203 18.09 -0.31 32.62
CA LEU A 203 17.58 -1.51 33.27
C LEU A 203 16.04 -1.54 33.23
N ARG A 204 15.38 -0.44 33.59
CA ARG A 204 13.92 -0.35 33.50
C ARG A 204 13.43 -0.61 32.07
N ALA A 205 14.08 -0.04 31.07
CA ALA A 205 13.75 -0.29 29.66
C ALA A 205 14.05 -1.75 29.25
N GLY A 206 15.20 -2.30 29.62
CA GLY A 206 15.61 -3.65 29.27
C GLY A 206 14.74 -4.74 29.89
N PHE A 207 14.18 -4.52 31.08
CA PHE A 207 13.29 -5.43 31.78
C PHE A 207 11.82 -5.00 31.75
N TYR A 208 11.51 -3.99 30.94
CA TYR A 208 10.12 -3.57 30.75
C TYR A 208 9.30 -4.70 30.13
N LYS A 209 8.22 -5.06 30.78
CA LYS A 209 7.21 -5.95 30.24
C LYS A 209 6.03 -5.09 29.79
N LYS A 210 5.72 -5.20 28.53
CA LYS A 210 4.55 -4.53 27.99
C LYS A 210 3.28 -5.16 28.60
N GLU A 211 2.53 -4.36 29.31
CA GLU A 211 1.21 -4.77 29.76
C GLU A 211 0.19 -4.51 28.64
N ALA A 212 -0.79 -5.38 28.52
CA ALA A 212 -1.91 -5.16 27.62
C ALA A 212 -2.64 -3.87 28.02
N GLY A 213 -2.79 -2.96 27.06
CA GLY A 213 -3.43 -1.69 27.30
C GLY A 213 -4.96 -1.84 27.29
N MET A 214 -5.62 -1.40 28.36
CA MET A 214 -7.08 -1.32 28.43
C MET A 214 -7.47 0.10 28.83
N LEU A 215 -8.35 0.72 28.07
CA LEU A 215 -8.90 2.04 28.40
C LEU A 215 -10.07 1.95 29.41
N GLY A 216 -10.72 0.79 29.47
CA GLY A 216 -12.00 0.58 30.14
C GLY A 216 -13.18 1.13 29.32
N SER A 217 -14.36 0.50 29.53
CA SER A 217 -15.56 0.74 28.72
C SER A 217 -16.04 2.19 28.73
N GLN A 218 -16.03 2.85 29.88
CA GLN A 218 -16.47 4.25 29.97
C GLN A 218 -15.64 5.23 29.13
N MET A 219 -14.33 4.99 29.00
CA MET A 219 -13.47 5.82 28.16
C MET A 219 -13.65 5.45 26.68
N ALA A 220 -13.77 4.17 26.36
CA ALA A 220 -14.01 3.69 25.02
C ALA A 220 -15.33 4.24 24.46
N GLU A 221 -16.42 4.23 25.23
CA GLU A 221 -17.71 4.82 24.84
C GLU A 221 -17.59 6.31 24.50
N LYS A 222 -16.84 7.08 25.30
CA LYS A 222 -16.62 8.50 25.06
C LYS A 222 -15.77 8.77 23.82
N LEU A 223 -14.77 7.93 23.55
CA LEU A 223 -13.87 8.10 22.41
C LEU A 223 -14.51 7.64 21.10
N TYR A 224 -15.24 6.52 21.14
CA TYR A 224 -15.71 5.86 19.93
C TYR A 224 -17.16 6.22 19.56
N LEU A 225 -17.87 6.94 20.43
CA LEU A 225 -19.24 7.42 20.23
C LEU A 225 -20.23 6.27 19.90
N ASP A 226 -20.97 6.39 18.79
CA ASP A 226 -22.09 5.53 18.44
C ASP A 226 -21.63 4.15 17.89
N PRO A 227 -21.96 3.03 18.57
CA PRO A 227 -21.64 1.68 18.09
C PRO A 227 -22.28 1.32 16.74
N GLU A 228 -23.39 1.93 16.38
CA GLU A 228 -24.08 1.64 15.12
C GLU A 228 -23.37 2.27 13.91
N ARG A 229 -22.57 3.30 14.14
CA ARG A 229 -21.81 4.00 13.10
C ARG A 229 -20.39 3.48 12.86
N VAL A 230 -20.07 2.27 13.34
CA VAL A 230 -18.75 1.69 13.13
C VAL A 230 -18.66 1.10 11.72
N SER A 231 -17.78 1.66 10.90
CA SER A 231 -17.55 1.17 9.53
C SER A 231 -16.80 -0.17 9.53
N VAL A 232 -16.97 -0.93 8.45
CA VAL A 232 -16.26 -2.22 8.28
C VAL A 232 -14.74 -2.02 8.27
N THR A 233 -14.25 -1.02 7.58
CA THR A 233 -12.82 -0.68 7.53
C THR A 233 -12.25 -0.39 8.92
N ARG A 234 -13.04 0.24 9.77
CA ARG A 234 -12.66 0.49 11.17
C ARG A 234 -12.54 -0.80 11.96
N LEU A 235 -13.45 -1.76 11.76
CA LEU A 235 -13.37 -3.08 12.39
C LEU A 235 -12.17 -3.88 11.88
N GLU A 236 -11.89 -3.85 10.58
CA GLU A 236 -10.69 -4.48 9.99
C GLU A 236 -9.40 -3.86 10.57
N LYS A 237 -9.35 -2.53 10.75
CA LYS A 237 -8.21 -1.87 11.39
C LYS A 237 -8.07 -2.28 12.86
N PHE A 238 -9.17 -2.43 13.59
CA PHE A 238 -9.17 -2.93 14.98
C PHE A 238 -8.67 -4.38 15.04
N ALA A 239 -9.16 -5.25 14.17
CA ALA A 239 -8.70 -6.64 14.07
C ALA A 239 -7.22 -6.74 13.70
N SER A 240 -6.71 -5.83 12.88
CA SER A 240 -5.29 -5.81 12.52
C SER A 240 -4.39 -5.38 13.68
N CYS A 241 -4.79 -4.37 14.44
CA CYS A 241 -4.11 -3.90 15.64
C CYS A 241 -5.02 -2.94 16.42
N ALA A 242 -5.42 -3.33 17.63
CA ALA A 242 -6.27 -2.51 18.50
C ALA A 242 -5.61 -1.17 18.84
N TYR A 243 -4.28 -1.14 19.00
CA TYR A 243 -3.53 0.09 19.24
C TYR A 243 -3.53 1.03 18.03
N ALA A 244 -3.28 0.51 16.83
CA ALA A 244 -3.35 1.30 15.60
C ALA A 244 -4.75 1.89 15.39
N HIS A 245 -5.80 1.11 15.69
CA HIS A 245 -7.17 1.60 15.71
C HIS A 245 -7.36 2.74 16.73
N PHE A 246 -6.84 2.59 17.95
CA PHE A 246 -6.92 3.64 18.99
C PHE A 246 -6.24 4.93 18.54
N LEU A 247 -5.05 4.84 17.93
CA LEU A 247 -4.35 6.02 17.42
C LEU A 247 -5.15 6.72 16.31
N SER A 248 -5.67 5.96 15.35
CA SER A 248 -6.37 6.51 14.19
C SER A 248 -7.78 7.02 14.51
N TYR A 249 -8.55 6.29 15.31
CA TYR A 249 -9.97 6.59 15.56
C TYR A 249 -10.28 7.11 16.96
N GLY A 250 -9.43 6.82 17.95
CA GLY A 250 -9.52 7.37 19.29
C GLY A 250 -8.84 8.72 19.39
N LEU A 251 -7.55 8.77 19.12
CA LEU A 251 -6.77 10.01 19.14
C LEU A 251 -6.87 10.80 17.83
N ARG A 252 -7.37 10.18 16.74
CA ARG A 252 -7.54 10.78 15.42
C ARG A 252 -6.23 11.31 14.83
N LEU A 253 -5.16 10.56 15.05
CA LEU A 253 -3.89 10.87 14.42
C LEU A 253 -4.02 10.61 12.92
N SER A 254 -3.57 11.55 12.13
CA SER A 254 -3.51 11.47 10.67
C SER A 254 -2.17 12.01 10.20
N ASP A 255 -1.71 11.48 9.09
CA ASP A 255 -0.56 12.07 8.39
C ASP A 255 -0.90 13.49 7.94
N ARG A 256 0.13 14.31 7.82
CA ARG A 256 -0.05 15.65 7.31
C ARG A 256 -0.44 15.59 5.84
N GLU A 257 -1.52 16.24 5.48
CA GLU A 257 -1.97 16.34 4.10
C GLU A 257 -0.93 17.08 3.24
N THR A 258 -0.51 16.46 2.16
CA THR A 258 0.39 17.05 1.17
C THR A 258 -0.42 17.50 -0.04
N TYR A 259 -0.11 18.68 -0.59
CA TYR A 259 -0.73 19.14 -1.82
C TYR A 259 -0.15 18.38 -3.01
N GLY A 260 -0.82 17.31 -3.40
CA GLY A 260 -0.38 16.43 -4.48
C GLY A 260 -1.49 15.48 -4.89
N PHE A 261 -1.34 14.86 -6.06
CA PHE A 261 -2.23 13.81 -6.53
C PHE A 261 -1.66 12.45 -6.13
N GLU A 262 -2.36 11.76 -5.24
CA GLU A 262 -1.94 10.49 -4.66
C GLU A 262 -2.70 9.28 -5.26
N ALA A 263 -2.27 8.08 -4.92
CA ALA A 263 -2.92 6.85 -5.38
C ALA A 263 -4.37 6.72 -4.85
N MET A 264 -4.65 7.28 -3.68
CA MET A 264 -5.99 7.31 -3.08
C MET A 264 -6.94 8.18 -3.89
N ASP A 265 -6.48 9.33 -4.39
CA ASP A 265 -7.26 10.25 -5.22
C ASP A 265 -7.67 9.58 -6.54
N LEU A 266 -6.71 8.87 -7.16
CA LEU A 266 -6.99 8.05 -8.35
C LEU A 266 -8.09 7.02 -8.07
N GLY A 267 -8.05 6.37 -6.90
CA GLY A 267 -9.09 5.44 -6.47
C GLY A 267 -10.44 6.10 -6.38
N ASN A 268 -10.55 7.20 -5.65
CA ASN A 268 -11.80 7.92 -5.43
C ASN A 268 -12.42 8.40 -6.75
N ILE A 269 -11.63 9.01 -7.63
CA ILE A 269 -12.11 9.46 -8.95
C ILE A 269 -12.55 8.28 -9.82
N ALA A 270 -11.82 7.16 -9.80
CA ALA A 270 -12.20 6.00 -10.59
C ALA A 270 -13.51 5.36 -10.11
N HIS A 271 -13.74 5.25 -8.80
CA HIS A 271 -15.01 4.79 -8.24
C HIS A 271 -16.17 5.72 -8.64
N GLN A 272 -15.99 7.02 -8.45
CA GLN A 272 -16.99 8.03 -8.80
C GLN A 272 -17.29 8.04 -10.31
N ALA A 273 -16.29 7.87 -11.17
CA ALA A 273 -16.47 7.80 -12.60
C ALA A 273 -17.28 6.55 -13.04
N LEU A 274 -17.05 5.39 -12.41
CA LEU A 274 -17.85 4.19 -12.66
C LEU A 274 -19.29 4.36 -12.16
N GLU A 275 -19.49 5.00 -11.02
CA GLU A 275 -20.81 5.35 -10.50
C GLU A 275 -21.57 6.28 -11.48
N HIS A 276 -20.93 7.38 -11.89
CA HIS A 276 -21.54 8.34 -12.84
C HIS A 276 -21.89 7.69 -14.17
N PHE A 277 -21.00 6.86 -14.72
CA PHE A 277 -21.26 6.10 -15.93
C PHE A 277 -22.50 5.19 -15.76
N ALA A 278 -22.55 4.46 -14.65
CA ALA A 278 -23.62 3.54 -14.37
C ALA A 278 -24.98 4.24 -14.20
N ARG A 279 -25.01 5.34 -13.45
CA ARG A 279 -26.22 6.15 -13.23
C ARG A 279 -26.72 6.79 -14.53
N LYS A 280 -25.83 7.37 -15.33
CA LYS A 280 -26.20 7.95 -16.63
C LYS A 280 -26.75 6.89 -17.58
N ALA A 281 -26.14 5.69 -17.63
CA ALA A 281 -26.66 4.59 -18.43
C ALA A 281 -28.07 4.18 -17.98
N GLU A 282 -28.34 4.15 -16.66
CA GLU A 282 -29.66 3.87 -16.11
C GLU A 282 -30.67 4.98 -16.43
N GLU A 283 -30.31 6.25 -16.27
CA GLU A 283 -31.15 7.41 -16.60
C GLU A 283 -31.55 7.43 -18.09
N GLU A 284 -30.61 7.11 -18.98
CA GLU A 284 -30.83 7.01 -20.43
C GLU A 284 -31.48 5.67 -20.83
N LYS A 285 -31.70 4.75 -19.88
CA LYS A 285 -32.23 3.39 -20.11
C LYS A 285 -31.40 2.59 -21.10
N LEU A 286 -30.10 2.75 -21.06
CA LEU A 286 -29.15 2.05 -21.91
C LEU A 286 -28.65 0.79 -21.20
N ASP A 287 -28.74 -0.33 -21.88
CA ASP A 287 -28.16 -1.58 -21.43
C ASP A 287 -26.67 -1.61 -21.77
N TRP A 288 -25.83 -1.99 -20.81
CA TRP A 288 -24.36 -2.00 -20.97
C TRP A 288 -23.89 -2.89 -22.12
N VAL A 289 -24.59 -4.01 -22.36
CA VAL A 289 -24.23 -4.99 -23.39
C VAL A 289 -24.58 -4.50 -24.79
N THR A 290 -25.77 -3.92 -24.96
CA THR A 290 -26.29 -3.49 -26.25
C THR A 290 -25.99 -2.05 -26.62
N MET A 291 -25.40 -1.29 -25.69
CA MET A 291 -25.04 0.13 -25.91
C MET A 291 -24.03 0.29 -27.07
N PRO A 292 -24.29 1.21 -28.02
CA PRO A 292 -23.34 1.53 -29.08
C PRO A 292 -21.97 1.99 -28.52
N GLU A 293 -20.90 1.57 -29.17
CA GLU A 293 -19.52 1.84 -28.70
C GLU A 293 -19.21 3.35 -28.65
N GLU A 294 -19.75 4.11 -29.60
CA GLU A 294 -19.60 5.58 -29.64
C GLU A 294 -20.24 6.20 -28.37
N ARG A 295 -21.52 5.84 -28.08
CA ARG A 295 -22.22 6.38 -26.90
C ARG A 295 -21.55 5.94 -25.59
N ARG A 296 -21.06 4.69 -25.54
CA ARG A 296 -20.30 4.17 -24.39
C ARG A 296 -19.06 5.02 -24.13
N THR A 297 -18.32 5.35 -25.19
CA THR A 297 -17.10 6.17 -25.08
C THR A 297 -17.42 7.58 -24.62
N GLU A 298 -18.45 8.22 -25.17
CA GLU A 298 -18.92 9.53 -24.76
C GLU A 298 -19.33 9.56 -23.29
N LEU A 299 -20.15 8.60 -22.85
CA LEU A 299 -20.61 8.52 -21.46
C LEU A 299 -19.44 8.31 -20.47
N ILE A 300 -18.44 7.54 -20.87
CA ILE A 300 -17.23 7.37 -20.05
C ILE A 300 -16.48 8.70 -19.92
N ASP A 301 -16.27 9.39 -21.02
CA ASP A 301 -15.54 10.66 -21.03
C ASP A 301 -16.27 11.73 -20.21
N GLU A 302 -17.59 11.87 -20.37
CA GLU A 302 -18.44 12.74 -19.56
C GLU A 302 -18.37 12.37 -18.06
N SER A 303 -18.39 11.08 -17.75
CA SER A 303 -18.39 10.60 -16.36
C SER A 303 -17.06 10.88 -15.66
N VAL A 304 -15.95 10.69 -16.38
CA VAL A 304 -14.62 11.01 -15.85
C VAL A 304 -14.46 12.51 -15.67
N GLU A 305 -14.88 13.31 -16.65
CA GLU A 305 -14.81 14.79 -16.57
C GLU A 305 -15.63 15.32 -15.39
N SER A 306 -16.87 14.82 -15.22
CA SER A 306 -17.70 15.18 -14.07
C SER A 306 -17.02 14.81 -12.75
N SER A 307 -16.47 13.59 -12.64
CA SER A 307 -15.81 13.13 -11.42
C SER A 307 -14.55 13.92 -11.09
N VAL A 308 -13.79 14.33 -12.09
CA VAL A 308 -12.61 15.19 -11.92
C VAL A 308 -13.02 16.60 -11.44
N LEU A 309 -14.11 17.14 -11.97
CA LEU A 309 -14.64 18.43 -11.54
C LEU A 309 -15.22 18.37 -10.12
N ASP A 310 -16.00 17.32 -9.82
CA ASP A 310 -16.62 17.13 -8.50
C ASP A 310 -15.58 16.87 -7.39
N TYR A 311 -14.45 16.29 -7.75
CA TYR A 311 -13.33 16.10 -6.83
C TYR A 311 -12.76 17.45 -6.34
N GLY A 312 -13.08 18.54 -7.07
CA GLY A 312 -12.83 19.91 -6.64
C GLY A 312 -11.36 20.30 -6.55
N ASN A 313 -10.46 19.45 -7.03
CA ASN A 313 -9.03 19.66 -6.89
C ASN A 313 -8.43 20.21 -8.19
N THR A 314 -8.14 21.52 -8.21
CA THR A 314 -7.49 22.23 -9.32
C THR A 314 -6.11 21.66 -9.67
N VAL A 315 -5.51 20.84 -8.79
CA VAL A 315 -4.22 20.16 -9.03
C VAL A 315 -4.23 19.37 -10.34
N LEU A 316 -5.35 18.73 -10.69
CA LEU A 316 -5.44 17.93 -11.91
C LEU A 316 -5.31 18.77 -13.20
N PHE A 317 -5.58 20.07 -13.15
CA PHE A 317 -5.44 21.00 -14.27
C PHE A 317 -4.19 21.87 -14.18
N SER A 318 -3.37 21.70 -13.15
CA SER A 318 -2.23 22.58 -12.87
C SER A 318 -0.98 22.29 -13.69
N SER A 319 -0.91 21.15 -14.37
CA SER A 319 0.26 20.78 -15.18
C SER A 319 -0.07 19.76 -16.26
N ALA A 320 0.69 19.73 -17.34
CA ALA A 320 0.59 18.73 -18.40
C ALA A 320 0.74 17.29 -17.89
N ARG A 321 1.47 17.07 -16.78
CA ARG A 321 1.56 15.77 -16.10
C ARG A 321 0.21 15.36 -15.51
N ASN A 322 -0.48 16.28 -14.89
CA ASN A 322 -1.77 16.02 -14.26
C ASN A 322 -2.87 15.87 -15.30
N GLU A 323 -2.86 16.63 -16.38
CA GLU A 323 -3.74 16.42 -17.55
C GLU A 323 -3.55 15.01 -18.14
N TYR A 324 -2.31 14.53 -18.20
CA TYR A 324 -2.04 13.15 -18.61
C TYR A 324 -2.65 12.13 -17.64
N MET A 325 -2.76 12.42 -16.34
CA MET A 325 -3.45 11.54 -15.38
C MET A 325 -4.94 11.42 -15.70
N ILE A 326 -5.60 12.50 -16.11
CA ILE A 326 -7.02 12.44 -16.56
C ILE A 326 -7.15 11.50 -17.77
N TYR A 327 -6.26 11.60 -18.76
CA TYR A 327 -6.23 10.67 -19.88
C TYR A 327 -6.04 9.21 -19.42
N ARG A 328 -5.15 8.94 -18.47
CA ARG A 328 -4.98 7.61 -17.88
C ARG A 328 -6.24 7.12 -17.19
N ILE A 329 -6.92 7.97 -16.44
CA ILE A 329 -8.20 7.62 -15.80
C ILE A 329 -9.23 7.23 -16.85
N LYS A 330 -9.39 8.00 -17.92
CA LYS A 330 -10.28 7.65 -19.03
C LYS A 330 -9.97 6.26 -19.61
N ARG A 331 -8.71 5.94 -19.81
CA ARG A 331 -8.28 4.60 -20.26
C ARG A 331 -8.63 3.50 -19.26
N LEU A 332 -8.37 3.72 -17.97
CA LEU A 332 -8.71 2.77 -16.90
C LEU A 332 -10.21 2.48 -16.88
N ILE A 333 -11.05 3.53 -16.95
CA ILE A 333 -12.50 3.38 -16.93
C ILE A 333 -13.01 2.70 -18.21
N ARG A 334 -12.52 3.07 -19.39
CA ARG A 334 -12.84 2.38 -20.65
C ARG A 334 -12.52 0.89 -20.58
N ARG A 335 -11.35 0.54 -20.05
CA ARG A 335 -10.94 -0.86 -19.88
C ARG A 335 -11.83 -1.59 -18.88
N SER A 336 -12.18 -0.95 -17.79
CA SER A 336 -13.04 -1.53 -16.74
C SER A 336 -14.46 -1.73 -17.24
N VAL A 337 -15.07 -0.73 -17.88
CA VAL A 337 -16.41 -0.84 -18.46
C VAL A 337 -16.44 -1.94 -19.52
N TRP A 338 -15.44 -2.00 -20.41
CA TRP A 338 -15.32 -3.06 -21.41
C TRP A 338 -15.29 -4.46 -20.78
N ALA A 339 -14.44 -4.67 -19.77
CA ALA A 339 -14.30 -5.97 -19.12
C ALA A 339 -15.55 -6.38 -18.35
N LEU A 340 -16.19 -5.44 -17.64
CA LEU A 340 -17.45 -5.69 -16.93
C LEU A 340 -18.61 -5.97 -17.91
N THR A 341 -18.66 -5.31 -19.06
CA THR A 341 -19.62 -5.60 -20.12
C THR A 341 -19.45 -7.02 -20.66
N ARG A 342 -18.19 -7.41 -20.98
CA ARG A 342 -17.87 -8.78 -21.41
C ARG A 342 -18.24 -9.84 -20.38
N GLN A 343 -18.11 -9.51 -19.10
CA GLN A 343 -18.56 -10.38 -18.02
C GLN A 343 -20.08 -10.53 -17.99
N MET A 344 -20.83 -9.42 -18.13
CA MET A 344 -22.30 -9.43 -18.14
C MET A 344 -22.88 -10.18 -19.32
N GLU A 345 -22.17 -10.24 -20.46
CA GLU A 345 -22.56 -11.02 -21.65
C GLU A 345 -22.59 -12.55 -21.39
N GLN A 346 -21.96 -13.03 -20.32
CA GLN A 346 -21.82 -14.47 -20.06
C GLN A 346 -22.98 -15.07 -19.25
N GLY A 347 -23.78 -14.26 -18.59
CA GLY A 347 -24.84 -14.72 -17.70
C GLY A 347 -26.00 -13.74 -17.60
N ASP A 348 -26.88 -13.96 -16.63
CA ASP A 348 -28.16 -13.25 -16.49
C ASP A 348 -28.14 -12.12 -15.46
N PHE A 349 -27.03 -11.94 -14.76
CA PHE A 349 -26.93 -10.91 -13.74
C PHE A 349 -26.96 -9.50 -14.32
N LYS A 350 -27.83 -8.67 -13.77
CA LYS A 350 -27.97 -7.25 -14.12
C LYS A 350 -27.68 -6.36 -12.93
N PRO A 351 -27.09 -5.19 -13.14
CA PRO A 351 -26.91 -4.21 -12.08
C PRO A 351 -28.25 -3.82 -11.45
N ALA A 352 -28.35 -3.89 -10.13
CA ALA A 352 -29.53 -3.54 -9.35
C ALA A 352 -29.31 -2.33 -8.45
N GLY A 353 -28.05 -1.99 -8.17
CA GLY A 353 -27.71 -0.83 -7.36
C GLY A 353 -26.24 -0.47 -7.42
N TYR A 354 -25.98 0.84 -7.34
CA TYR A 354 -24.63 1.42 -7.28
C TYR A 354 -24.53 2.30 -6.06
N GLU A 355 -23.36 2.31 -5.41
CA GLU A 355 -23.07 3.15 -4.26
C GLU A 355 -24.16 3.07 -3.18
N PHE A 356 -24.66 1.82 -2.96
CA PHE A 356 -25.76 1.54 -2.06
C PHE A 356 -25.33 1.78 -0.61
N LYS A 357 -25.97 2.74 0.07
CA LYS A 357 -25.67 3.11 1.45
C LYS A 357 -26.43 2.22 2.43
N PHE A 358 -25.71 1.68 3.40
CA PHE A 358 -26.28 0.94 4.54
C PHE A 358 -25.50 1.26 5.81
N GLY A 359 -26.18 1.56 6.91
CA GLY A 359 -25.53 1.93 8.18
C GLY A 359 -24.39 2.93 7.95
N SER A 360 -23.15 2.53 8.25
CA SER A 360 -21.93 3.33 8.03
C SER A 360 -21.12 2.90 6.79
N GLY A 361 -21.67 1.99 5.97
CA GLY A 361 -21.01 1.44 4.79
C GLY A 361 -21.67 1.86 3.49
N LYS A 362 -20.95 1.59 2.38
CA LYS A 362 -21.40 1.84 1.02
C LYS A 362 -20.92 0.68 0.14
N ILE A 363 -21.83 0.09 -0.63
CA ILE A 363 -21.54 -1.01 -1.55
C ILE A 363 -21.39 -0.43 -2.94
N ASP A 364 -20.25 -0.64 -3.59
CA ASP A 364 -19.97 -0.05 -4.89
C ASP A 364 -20.96 -0.54 -5.96
N ARG A 365 -21.24 -1.85 -6.00
CA ARG A 365 -22.15 -2.44 -6.97
C ARG A 365 -22.85 -3.69 -6.43
N ILE A 366 -24.16 -3.74 -6.63
CA ILE A 366 -25.01 -4.91 -6.40
C ILE A 366 -25.57 -5.35 -7.76
N ASP A 367 -25.41 -6.62 -8.09
CA ASP A 367 -26.07 -7.22 -9.25
C ASP A 367 -27.04 -8.30 -8.80
N THR A 368 -28.18 -8.40 -9.49
CA THR A 368 -29.21 -9.41 -9.23
C THR A 368 -29.55 -10.19 -10.49
N CYS A 369 -29.95 -11.43 -10.30
CA CYS A 369 -30.61 -12.25 -11.28
C CYS A 369 -31.89 -12.77 -10.66
N GLU A 370 -33.03 -12.65 -11.37
CA GLU A 370 -34.37 -13.00 -10.88
C GLU A 370 -34.93 -14.15 -11.69
N ASP A 371 -35.40 -15.18 -10.99
CA ASP A 371 -36.24 -16.22 -11.56
C ASP A 371 -37.68 -16.19 -10.95
N GLU A 372 -38.50 -17.22 -11.22
CA GLU A 372 -39.89 -17.26 -10.72
C GLU A 372 -39.97 -17.18 -9.19
N ASN A 373 -39.09 -17.87 -8.45
CA ASN A 373 -39.16 -18.06 -6.99
C ASN A 373 -37.98 -17.46 -6.24
N ARG A 374 -36.90 -17.12 -6.93
CA ARG A 374 -35.62 -16.74 -6.33
C ARG A 374 -35.07 -15.44 -6.89
N VAL A 375 -34.27 -14.78 -6.08
CA VAL A 375 -33.45 -13.64 -6.50
C VAL A 375 -32.01 -13.93 -6.04
N TYR A 376 -31.12 -14.08 -6.99
CA TYR A 376 -29.70 -14.29 -6.76
C TYR A 376 -29.00 -12.94 -6.65
N VAL A 377 -28.17 -12.78 -5.63
CA VAL A 377 -27.52 -11.51 -5.32
C VAL A 377 -26.02 -11.68 -5.28
N LYS A 378 -25.28 -10.90 -6.03
CA LYS A 378 -23.83 -10.77 -5.90
C LYS A 378 -23.41 -9.32 -5.62
N VAL A 379 -22.32 -9.15 -4.93
CA VAL A 379 -21.73 -7.83 -4.67
C VAL A 379 -20.33 -7.74 -5.27
N THR A 380 -20.01 -6.57 -5.80
CA THR A 380 -18.70 -6.28 -6.36
C THR A 380 -18.18 -4.99 -5.73
N ASP A 381 -16.96 -5.04 -5.19
CA ASP A 381 -16.26 -3.91 -4.63
C ASP A 381 -15.04 -3.59 -5.51
N TYR A 382 -14.93 -2.35 -5.93
CA TYR A 382 -13.89 -1.89 -6.83
C TYR A 382 -12.60 -1.58 -6.07
N LYS A 383 -11.45 -1.97 -6.62
CA LYS A 383 -10.14 -1.71 -6.00
C LYS A 383 -9.12 -1.25 -7.05
N THR A 384 -8.44 -0.15 -6.79
CA THR A 384 -7.31 0.31 -7.63
C THR A 384 -6.00 -0.37 -7.27
N GLY A 385 -5.89 -0.91 -6.04
CA GLY A 385 -4.78 -1.73 -5.58
C GLY A 385 -4.97 -3.23 -5.81
N ARG A 386 -3.91 -4.01 -5.62
CA ARG A 386 -4.00 -5.48 -5.66
C ARG A 386 -4.57 -5.99 -4.32
N LYS A 387 -5.84 -6.33 -4.31
CA LYS A 387 -6.50 -6.99 -3.17
C LYS A 387 -7.03 -8.34 -3.63
N VAL A 388 -6.70 -9.39 -2.88
CA VAL A 388 -7.14 -10.77 -3.12
C VAL A 388 -7.92 -11.21 -1.90
N PHE A 389 -9.06 -11.87 -2.12
CA PHE A 389 -9.83 -12.41 -1.00
C PHE A 389 -9.15 -13.66 -0.45
N ASP A 390 -8.84 -13.61 0.85
CA ASP A 390 -8.23 -14.69 1.60
C ASP A 390 -9.09 -15.10 2.79
N ILE A 391 -9.42 -16.40 2.84
CA ILE A 391 -10.32 -16.94 3.87
C ILE A 391 -9.68 -16.92 5.27
N THR A 392 -8.36 -16.99 5.35
CA THR A 392 -7.64 -16.87 6.62
C THR A 392 -7.71 -15.46 7.16
N SER A 393 -7.43 -14.48 6.33
CA SER A 393 -7.59 -13.06 6.67
C SER A 393 -9.04 -12.73 7.05
N PHE A 394 -10.01 -13.30 6.33
CA PHE A 394 -11.43 -13.18 6.69
C PHE A 394 -11.71 -13.74 8.08
N TYR A 395 -11.25 -14.98 8.37
CA TYR A 395 -11.45 -15.62 9.67
C TYR A 395 -10.92 -14.77 10.84
N HIS A 396 -9.80 -14.09 10.65
CA HIS A 396 -9.23 -13.21 11.66
C HIS A 396 -9.82 -11.78 11.67
N GLY A 397 -10.81 -11.50 10.85
CA GLY A 397 -11.48 -10.20 10.83
C GLY A 397 -10.76 -9.11 10.02
N LEU A 398 -9.75 -9.49 9.23
CA LEU A 398 -8.94 -8.55 8.42
C LEU A 398 -9.57 -8.26 7.04
N GLN A 399 -10.52 -9.07 6.60
CA GLN A 399 -11.22 -8.94 5.31
C GLN A 399 -12.73 -9.20 5.49
N LEU A 400 -13.42 -8.32 6.20
CA LEU A 400 -14.86 -8.44 6.46
C LEU A 400 -15.72 -7.72 5.41
N GLN A 401 -15.14 -6.82 4.62
CA GLN A 401 -15.86 -5.89 3.74
C GLN A 401 -16.86 -6.61 2.82
N LEU A 402 -16.41 -7.55 2.02
CA LEU A 402 -17.27 -8.22 1.03
C LEU A 402 -18.42 -9.03 1.67
N PRO A 403 -18.18 -9.90 2.69
CA PRO A 403 -19.28 -10.63 3.33
C PRO A 403 -20.28 -9.72 4.07
N VAL A 404 -19.81 -8.60 4.64
CA VAL A 404 -20.70 -7.60 5.26
C VAL A 404 -21.57 -6.93 4.21
N TYR A 405 -20.99 -6.58 3.07
CA TYR A 405 -21.72 -5.98 1.95
C TYR A 405 -22.78 -6.92 1.41
N LEU A 406 -22.46 -8.20 1.24
CA LEU A 406 -23.45 -9.17 0.80
C LEU A 406 -24.57 -9.35 1.83
N ASN A 407 -24.27 -9.43 3.13
CA ASN A 407 -25.30 -9.48 4.17
C ASN A 407 -26.28 -8.28 4.06
N ALA A 408 -25.76 -7.07 3.85
CA ALA A 408 -26.58 -5.87 3.70
C ALA A 408 -27.38 -5.88 2.39
N ALA A 409 -26.80 -6.36 1.29
CA ALA A 409 -27.48 -6.48 0.01
C ALA A 409 -28.62 -7.50 0.06
N LEU A 410 -28.38 -8.68 0.68
CA LEU A 410 -29.43 -9.70 0.86
C LEU A 410 -30.61 -9.17 1.69
N GLU A 411 -30.35 -8.39 2.74
CA GLU A 411 -31.40 -7.77 3.53
C GLU A 411 -32.20 -6.72 2.74
N ALA A 412 -31.52 -5.92 1.94
CA ALA A 412 -32.13 -4.91 1.09
C ALA A 412 -33.01 -5.53 0.01
N GLU A 413 -32.48 -6.54 -0.71
CA GLU A 413 -33.23 -7.23 -1.75
C GLU A 413 -34.37 -8.08 -1.19
N GLY A 414 -34.24 -8.64 0.01
CA GLY A 414 -35.34 -9.30 0.72
C GLY A 414 -36.54 -8.37 1.01
N LYS A 415 -36.28 -7.09 1.27
CA LYS A 415 -37.34 -6.07 1.41
C LYS A 415 -37.93 -5.66 0.06
N ARG A 416 -37.14 -5.70 -1.01
CA ARG A 416 -37.57 -5.33 -2.37
C ARG A 416 -38.42 -6.43 -3.04
N TYR A 417 -38.12 -7.70 -2.72
CA TYR A 417 -38.78 -8.86 -3.31
C TYR A 417 -39.51 -9.72 -2.24
N PRO A 418 -40.59 -9.21 -1.61
CA PRO A 418 -41.28 -9.94 -0.56
C PRO A 418 -41.92 -11.21 -1.16
N GLY A 419 -41.57 -12.35 -0.61
CA GLY A 419 -42.12 -13.67 -1.04
C GLY A 419 -41.18 -14.46 -1.95
N LYS A 420 -40.06 -13.92 -2.39
CA LYS A 420 -39.02 -14.67 -3.09
C LYS A 420 -37.88 -15.07 -2.13
N GLU A 421 -37.29 -16.20 -2.41
CA GLU A 421 -36.06 -16.63 -1.71
C GLU A 421 -34.87 -15.80 -2.22
N ILE A 422 -34.11 -15.19 -1.30
CA ILE A 422 -32.93 -14.40 -1.66
C ILE A 422 -31.68 -15.28 -1.48
N VAL A 423 -31.00 -15.58 -2.57
CA VAL A 423 -29.88 -16.50 -2.64
C VAL A 423 -28.57 -15.73 -2.81
N PRO A 424 -27.57 -15.91 -1.91
CA PRO A 424 -26.24 -15.34 -2.10
C PRO A 424 -25.54 -16.00 -3.28
N ALA A 425 -25.16 -15.26 -4.31
CA ALA A 425 -24.48 -15.79 -5.49
C ALA A 425 -22.94 -15.63 -5.41
N GLY A 426 -22.45 -14.54 -4.84
CA GLY A 426 -21.03 -14.34 -4.73
C GLY A 426 -20.61 -12.97 -4.17
N ILE A 427 -19.37 -12.92 -3.78
CA ILE A 427 -18.68 -11.71 -3.28
C ILE A 427 -17.39 -11.52 -4.04
N PHE A 428 -17.16 -10.32 -4.58
CA PHE A 428 -16.05 -10.09 -5.51
C PHE A 428 -15.32 -8.79 -5.26
N TYR A 429 -13.99 -8.82 -5.39
CA TYR A 429 -13.16 -7.67 -5.71
C TYR A 429 -12.99 -7.58 -7.22
N TYR A 430 -13.18 -6.40 -7.78
CA TYR A 430 -12.82 -6.08 -9.15
C TYR A 430 -11.67 -5.07 -9.15
N ARG A 431 -10.58 -5.41 -9.83
CA ARG A 431 -9.41 -4.55 -9.91
C ARG A 431 -9.51 -3.59 -11.08
N ILE A 432 -9.63 -2.29 -10.79
CA ILE A 432 -9.59 -1.22 -11.78
C ILE A 432 -8.14 -1.05 -12.24
N GLN A 433 -7.82 -1.58 -13.41
CA GLN A 433 -6.48 -1.47 -14.01
C GLN A 433 -6.54 -1.54 -15.54
N ASP A 434 -5.48 -1.07 -16.20
CA ASP A 434 -5.24 -1.28 -17.63
C ASP A 434 -3.99 -2.17 -17.76
N PRO A 435 -4.15 -3.51 -17.78
CA PRO A 435 -3.04 -4.44 -17.73
C PRO A 435 -2.23 -4.40 -19.01
N ILE A 436 -0.91 -4.47 -18.87
CA ILE A 436 0.01 -4.63 -19.98
C ILE A 436 0.22 -6.12 -20.20
N VAL A 437 -0.23 -6.63 -21.34
CA VAL A 437 -0.07 -8.02 -21.74
C VAL A 437 0.81 -8.13 -22.99
N ALA A 438 1.49 -9.26 -23.15
CA ALA A 438 2.19 -9.54 -24.39
C ALA A 438 1.18 -9.63 -25.55
N ARG A 439 1.54 -9.08 -26.71
CA ARG A 439 0.70 -9.18 -27.90
C ARG A 439 0.72 -10.63 -28.41
N GLU A 440 -0.45 -11.24 -28.41
CA GLU A 440 -0.65 -12.60 -28.89
C GLU A 440 -0.79 -12.65 -30.42
N LYS A 441 -0.79 -13.87 -30.99
CA LYS A 441 -0.91 -14.08 -32.43
C LYS A 441 -2.23 -13.58 -33.04
N THR A 442 -3.27 -13.47 -32.21
CA THR A 442 -4.61 -12.97 -32.63
C THR A 442 -5.12 -11.98 -31.60
N ASP A 443 -5.90 -11.02 -32.07
CA ASP A 443 -6.51 -10.01 -31.18
C ASP A 443 -7.40 -10.67 -30.13
N LYS A 444 -8.16 -11.72 -30.50
CA LYS A 444 -8.96 -12.49 -29.55
C LYS A 444 -8.15 -13.07 -28.38
N LYS A 445 -6.98 -13.66 -28.66
CA LYS A 445 -6.12 -14.19 -27.60
C LYS A 445 -5.52 -13.10 -26.73
N THR A 446 -5.26 -11.94 -27.30
CA THR A 446 -4.81 -10.76 -26.54
C THR A 446 -5.92 -10.27 -25.62
N GLU A 447 -7.17 -10.21 -26.08
CA GLU A 447 -8.34 -9.88 -25.26
C GLU A 447 -8.54 -10.90 -24.12
N GLU A 448 -8.44 -12.20 -24.40
CA GLU A 448 -8.51 -13.26 -23.37
C GLU A 448 -7.42 -13.09 -22.31
N SER A 449 -6.22 -12.69 -22.69
CA SER A 449 -5.11 -12.42 -21.75
C SER A 449 -5.39 -11.21 -20.89
N ILE A 450 -5.98 -10.15 -21.44
CA ILE A 450 -6.43 -8.98 -20.69
C ILE A 450 -7.55 -9.36 -19.71
N LEU A 451 -8.55 -10.12 -20.15
CA LEU A 451 -9.65 -10.56 -19.28
C LEU A 451 -9.17 -11.42 -18.11
N LYS A 452 -8.16 -12.27 -18.31
CA LYS A 452 -7.54 -13.05 -17.22
C LYS A 452 -6.94 -12.16 -16.14
N GLU A 453 -6.30 -11.06 -16.53
CA GLU A 453 -5.73 -10.09 -15.58
C GLU A 453 -6.80 -9.25 -14.86
N LEU A 454 -7.97 -9.07 -15.50
CA LEU A 454 -9.12 -8.31 -14.99
C LEU A 454 -10.18 -9.21 -14.34
N LYS A 455 -9.87 -10.48 -14.20
CA LYS A 455 -10.75 -11.47 -13.59
C LYS A 455 -11.13 -11.07 -12.17
N LEU A 456 -12.40 -11.25 -11.83
CA LEU A 456 -12.89 -11.07 -10.47
C LEU A 456 -12.20 -12.01 -9.50
N ASP A 457 -11.93 -11.54 -8.30
CA ASP A 457 -11.45 -12.38 -7.21
C ASP A 457 -12.41 -12.35 -6.02
N GLY A 458 -12.66 -13.50 -5.40
CA GLY A 458 -13.61 -13.59 -4.30
C GLY A 458 -14.13 -15.00 -4.09
N LEU A 459 -15.34 -15.12 -3.54
CA LEU A 459 -16.02 -16.39 -3.33
C LEU A 459 -17.30 -16.48 -4.13
N VAL A 460 -17.60 -17.66 -4.66
CA VAL A 460 -18.78 -17.99 -5.45
C VAL A 460 -19.62 -19.04 -4.71
N ASN A 461 -20.93 -18.90 -4.76
CA ASN A 461 -21.83 -19.99 -4.39
C ASN A 461 -21.74 -21.09 -5.45
N GLY A 462 -21.35 -22.28 -5.04
CA GLY A 462 -21.05 -23.41 -5.91
C GLY A 462 -22.25 -24.20 -6.41
N GLU A 463 -23.48 -23.75 -6.15
CA GLU A 463 -24.68 -24.37 -6.68
C GLU A 463 -24.74 -24.21 -8.20
N GLU A 464 -25.15 -25.26 -8.90
CA GLU A 464 -25.12 -25.30 -10.37
C GLU A 464 -25.96 -24.16 -11.00
N GLU A 465 -27.15 -23.91 -10.46
CA GLU A 465 -28.03 -22.82 -10.91
C GLU A 465 -27.35 -21.45 -10.81
N VAL A 466 -26.63 -21.21 -9.72
CA VAL A 466 -25.89 -19.95 -9.53
C VAL A 466 -24.77 -19.81 -10.55
N ILE A 467 -24.06 -20.90 -10.83
CA ILE A 467 -22.97 -20.91 -11.81
C ILE A 467 -23.51 -20.67 -13.22
N GLU A 468 -24.63 -21.29 -13.59
CA GLU A 468 -25.28 -21.08 -14.88
C GLU A 468 -25.70 -19.62 -15.07
N HIS A 469 -26.27 -18.98 -14.06
CA HIS A 469 -26.61 -17.55 -14.10
C HIS A 469 -25.39 -16.63 -14.13
N LEU A 470 -24.24 -17.04 -13.57
CA LEU A 470 -22.99 -16.27 -13.65
C LEU A 470 -22.32 -16.42 -15.00
N GLU A 471 -22.20 -17.64 -15.51
CA GLU A 471 -21.52 -18.00 -16.76
C GLU A 471 -22.14 -19.26 -17.37
N ALA A 472 -23.13 -19.09 -18.23
CA ALA A 472 -23.97 -20.15 -18.78
C ALA A 472 -23.20 -21.26 -19.54
N ASN A 473 -22.05 -20.93 -20.14
CA ASN A 473 -21.25 -21.87 -20.93
C ASN A 473 -19.86 -22.10 -20.33
N LEU A 474 -19.76 -22.20 -19.01
CA LEU A 474 -18.48 -22.40 -18.36
C LEU A 474 -17.83 -23.72 -18.77
N THR A 475 -16.72 -23.65 -19.49
CA THR A 475 -15.88 -24.79 -19.87
C THR A 475 -14.42 -24.48 -19.52
N GLY A 476 -13.79 -25.38 -18.78
CA GLY A 476 -12.40 -25.17 -18.34
C GLY A 476 -12.27 -24.05 -17.30
N SER A 477 -11.30 -23.15 -17.47
CA SER A 477 -11.08 -22.03 -16.56
C SER A 477 -11.82 -20.78 -17.04
N SER A 478 -12.68 -20.23 -16.20
CA SER A 478 -13.36 -18.97 -16.49
C SER A 478 -12.36 -17.82 -16.68
N LEU A 479 -12.67 -16.92 -17.61
CA LEU A 479 -11.94 -15.65 -17.81
C LEU A 479 -12.45 -14.54 -16.88
N TYR A 480 -13.63 -14.73 -16.26
CA TYR A 480 -14.37 -13.70 -15.55
C TYR A 480 -14.47 -13.95 -14.04
N TYR A 481 -14.68 -15.21 -13.64
CA TYR A 481 -14.91 -15.60 -12.25
C TYR A 481 -13.83 -16.57 -11.74
N PRO A 482 -13.58 -16.66 -10.44
CA PRO A 482 -12.60 -17.59 -9.86
C PRO A 482 -13.12 -19.04 -9.91
N LEU A 483 -13.57 -19.47 -11.06
CA LEU A 483 -14.16 -20.78 -11.33
C LEU A 483 -13.35 -21.57 -12.35
N ARG A 484 -13.35 -22.88 -12.20
CA ARG A 484 -12.78 -23.82 -13.16
C ARG A 484 -13.63 -25.09 -13.17
N ARG A 485 -14.09 -25.50 -14.34
CA ARG A 485 -14.80 -26.76 -14.56
C ARG A 485 -13.86 -27.79 -15.15
N ASN A 486 -13.80 -28.97 -14.57
CA ASN A 486 -13.01 -30.09 -15.06
C ASN A 486 -13.70 -30.77 -16.25
N GLN A 487 -12.98 -31.67 -16.94
CA GLN A 487 -13.55 -32.42 -18.09
C GLN A 487 -14.75 -33.29 -17.74
N ASN A 488 -14.89 -33.69 -16.48
CA ASN A 488 -16.03 -34.46 -15.96
C ASN A 488 -17.26 -33.57 -15.59
N GLY A 489 -17.21 -32.28 -15.88
CA GLY A 489 -18.30 -31.33 -15.58
C GLY A 489 -18.33 -30.80 -14.16
N LEU A 490 -17.51 -31.34 -13.22
CA LEU A 490 -17.47 -30.88 -11.85
C LEU A 490 -16.53 -29.68 -11.67
N LEU A 491 -16.79 -28.88 -10.63
CA LEU A 491 -15.89 -27.80 -10.24
C LEU A 491 -14.53 -28.35 -9.80
N GLY A 492 -13.48 -27.80 -10.32
CA GLY A 492 -12.11 -28.16 -9.96
C GLY A 492 -11.70 -27.55 -8.61
N SER A 493 -10.73 -28.16 -7.93
CA SER A 493 -10.18 -27.69 -6.65
C SER A 493 -9.57 -26.28 -6.70
N ALA A 494 -9.27 -25.76 -7.87
CA ALA A 494 -8.80 -24.38 -8.07
C ALA A 494 -9.93 -23.35 -8.11
N SER A 495 -11.20 -23.77 -8.02
CA SER A 495 -12.35 -22.87 -7.93
C SER A 495 -12.48 -22.33 -6.52
N LYS A 496 -12.66 -21.01 -6.37
CA LYS A 496 -13.05 -20.39 -5.10
C LYS A 496 -14.58 -20.45 -4.93
N ALA A 497 -15.12 -21.65 -4.89
CA ALA A 497 -16.55 -21.91 -4.76
C ALA A 497 -16.85 -22.70 -3.49
N LEU A 498 -17.93 -22.35 -2.81
CA LEU A 498 -18.41 -23.03 -1.60
C LEU A 498 -19.84 -23.52 -1.84
N PRO A 499 -20.22 -24.73 -1.34
CA PRO A 499 -21.62 -25.12 -1.26
C PRO A 499 -22.44 -24.07 -0.50
N GLN A 500 -23.73 -23.93 -0.84
CA GLN A 500 -24.60 -22.91 -0.25
C GLN A 500 -24.57 -22.91 1.27
N GLU A 501 -24.67 -24.06 1.93
CA GLU A 501 -24.63 -24.19 3.38
C GLU A 501 -23.35 -23.58 3.99
N LYS A 502 -22.19 -23.82 3.36
CA LYS A 502 -20.92 -23.21 3.81
C LYS A 502 -20.87 -21.73 3.52
N PHE A 503 -21.46 -21.29 2.42
CA PHE A 503 -21.54 -19.88 2.09
C PHE A 503 -22.39 -19.12 3.13
N GLU A 504 -23.53 -19.68 3.52
CA GLU A 504 -24.37 -19.16 4.61
C GLU A 504 -23.64 -19.15 5.95
N THR A 505 -22.80 -20.18 6.23
CA THR A 505 -21.93 -20.22 7.41
C THR A 505 -20.96 -19.04 7.41
N VAL A 506 -20.35 -18.69 6.28
CA VAL A 506 -19.47 -17.50 6.14
C VAL A 506 -20.24 -16.23 6.48
N LEU A 507 -21.48 -16.08 6.00
CA LEU A 507 -22.31 -14.90 6.26
C LEU A 507 -22.75 -14.82 7.74
N ALA A 508 -23.08 -15.94 8.34
CA ALA A 508 -23.42 -16.01 9.77
C ALA A 508 -22.21 -15.70 10.66
N TYR A 509 -21.05 -16.27 10.33
CA TYR A 509 -19.78 -15.98 11.00
C TYR A 509 -19.42 -14.49 10.93
N THR A 510 -19.62 -13.86 9.78
CA THR A 510 -19.39 -12.41 9.60
C THR A 510 -20.16 -11.58 10.62
N ARG A 511 -21.44 -11.89 10.84
CA ARG A 511 -22.27 -11.17 11.82
C ARG A 511 -21.77 -11.40 13.25
N SER A 512 -21.35 -12.62 13.58
CA SER A 512 -20.76 -12.94 14.89
C SER A 512 -19.44 -12.20 15.11
N LYS A 513 -18.56 -12.22 14.11
CA LYS A 513 -17.25 -11.57 14.19
C LYS A 513 -17.35 -10.04 14.29
N GLN A 514 -18.30 -9.43 13.58
CA GLN A 514 -18.58 -7.99 13.77
C GLN A 514 -19.02 -7.65 15.19
N LYS A 515 -19.86 -8.50 15.81
CA LYS A 515 -20.31 -8.31 17.20
C LYS A 515 -19.15 -8.47 18.19
N GLU A 516 -18.34 -9.50 18.00
CA GLU A 516 -17.14 -9.77 18.80
C GLU A 516 -16.18 -8.57 18.79
N LEU A 517 -15.74 -8.15 17.58
CA LEU A 517 -14.81 -7.02 17.44
C LEU A 517 -15.38 -5.71 18.00
N LYS A 518 -16.69 -5.47 17.84
CA LYS A 518 -17.34 -4.32 18.46
C LYS A 518 -17.32 -4.42 19.98
N ALA A 519 -17.61 -5.57 20.56
CA ALA A 519 -17.59 -5.76 22.00
C ALA A 519 -16.19 -5.48 22.58
N GLU A 520 -15.15 -6.10 22.02
CA GLU A 520 -13.77 -5.88 22.43
C GLU A 520 -13.34 -4.41 22.31
N MET A 521 -13.72 -3.75 21.23
CA MET A 521 -13.43 -2.34 21.00
C MET A 521 -14.08 -1.44 22.09
N TYR A 522 -15.36 -1.72 22.47
CA TYR A 522 -16.05 -0.95 23.48
C TYR A 522 -15.73 -1.39 24.92
N GLU A 523 -15.14 -2.54 25.14
CA GLU A 523 -14.48 -2.90 26.40
C GLU A 523 -13.20 -2.10 26.62
N GLY A 524 -12.67 -1.47 25.56
CA GLY A 524 -11.53 -0.58 25.64
C GLY A 524 -10.19 -1.25 25.37
N GLU A 525 -10.19 -2.34 24.59
CA GLU A 525 -8.97 -3.01 24.15
C GLU A 525 -8.13 -2.07 23.26
N VAL A 526 -6.88 -1.82 23.67
CA VAL A 526 -5.90 -0.98 22.95
C VAL A 526 -4.49 -1.60 22.99
N SER A 527 -4.39 -2.90 23.13
CA SER A 527 -3.09 -3.56 23.15
C SER A 527 -2.37 -3.40 21.81
N ALA A 528 -1.08 -3.06 21.87
CA ALA A 528 -0.25 -3.02 20.68
C ALA A 528 0.25 -4.43 20.33
N LEU A 529 -0.68 -5.26 19.88
CA LEU A 529 -0.46 -6.64 19.44
C LEU A 529 -0.92 -6.75 17.98
N PRO A 530 -0.07 -6.32 17.02
CA PRO A 530 -0.44 -6.37 15.62
C PRO A 530 -0.58 -7.81 15.15
N TYR A 531 -1.56 -8.05 14.27
CA TYR A 531 -1.65 -9.31 13.56
C TYR A 531 -0.45 -9.44 12.60
N LEU A 532 0.20 -10.59 12.61
CA LEU A 532 1.35 -10.89 11.74
C LEU A 532 0.98 -11.99 10.77
N LEU A 533 1.16 -11.74 9.47
CA LEU A 533 0.99 -12.72 8.41
C LEU A 533 2.31 -12.86 7.64
N GLY A 534 3.13 -13.84 8.02
CA GLY A 534 4.48 -13.96 7.48
C GLY A 534 5.36 -12.77 7.88
N GLU A 535 5.88 -12.04 6.89
CA GLU A 535 6.67 -10.81 7.10
C GLU A 535 5.80 -9.55 7.20
N ASP A 536 4.51 -9.64 6.80
CA ASP A 536 3.60 -8.51 6.84
C ASP A 536 3.04 -8.29 8.25
N THR A 537 3.03 -7.05 8.70
CA THR A 537 2.42 -6.64 9.95
C THR A 537 1.12 -5.88 9.71
N GLY A 538 0.13 -6.10 10.56
CA GLY A 538 -1.12 -5.34 10.55
C GLY A 538 -1.03 -3.95 11.17
N CYS A 539 0.17 -3.47 11.48
CA CYS A 539 0.39 -2.19 12.13
C CYS A 539 1.47 -1.37 11.41
N ASP A 540 1.12 -0.15 11.04
CA ASP A 540 2.02 0.81 10.39
C ASP A 540 2.70 1.76 11.41
N PHE A 541 2.46 1.57 12.70
CA PHE A 541 2.98 2.38 13.80
C PHE A 541 4.07 1.68 14.60
#